data_8b1535b09d5f34128488f1d42d54eba4
#
_entry.id   8b1535b09d5f34128488f1d42d54eba4
#
_cell.length_a   1.000
_cell.length_b   1.000
_cell.length_c   1.000
_cell.angle_alpha   90.00
_cell.angle_beta   90.00
_cell.angle_gamma   90.00
#
_symmetry.space_group_name_H-M   'P 1'
#
loop_
_entity.id
_entity.type
_entity.pdbx_description
1 polymer ?
#
loop_
_entity_poly.entity_id
_entity_poly.type
_entity_poly.pdbx_seq_one_letter_code
_entity_poly.pdbx_strand_id
1 'polypeptide(L)'
;TITGDQFMGYTFYSDFGSILRPTSASVQEVLPGLSTSSVKRAYVAFDLASEAENGQNLESNKIYDIILRSSYYANYAIPTYRTVKYTAASDTLITKNQRVQEINKDIWAINGYVNALVTINYQQNKAFSMNTYYTEEDIDVANNTLNLNLYYNSHSENPTAQGQSVISFKLPEEVIHFNQFSTDSIKLVLNAITGYDDSSLTKVGECKVALKDFSEPMY
;
A
#
# COMPACT_ATOMS: atom_id res chain seq x y z
N THR A 1 8.41 -3.05 0.44
CA THR A 1 8.17 -4.01 -0.67
C THR A 1 9.15 -5.16 -0.56
N ILE A 2 8.71 -6.38 -0.88
CA ILE A 2 9.51 -7.61 -0.78
C ILE A 2 9.72 -8.16 -2.18
N THR A 3 10.95 -8.51 -2.50
CA THR A 3 11.35 -9.15 -3.75
C THR A 3 12.22 -10.37 -3.46
N GLY A 4 12.51 -11.19 -4.48
CA GLY A 4 13.30 -12.42 -4.33
C GLY A 4 12.47 -13.65 -3.98
N ASP A 5 13.17 -14.71 -3.65
CA ASP A 5 12.59 -16.00 -3.29
C ASP A 5 13.52 -16.79 -2.32
N GLN A 6 13.09 -17.98 -1.95
CA GLN A 6 13.86 -18.83 -1.03
C GLN A 6 15.21 -19.33 -1.58
N PHE A 7 15.42 -19.29 -2.89
CA PHE A 7 16.65 -19.77 -3.55
C PHE A 7 17.66 -18.64 -3.76
N MET A 8 17.18 -17.48 -4.19
CA MET A 8 18.00 -16.30 -4.47
C MET A 8 18.17 -15.39 -3.25
N GLY A 9 17.40 -15.64 -2.21
CA GLY A 9 17.30 -14.77 -1.05
C GLY A 9 16.24 -13.68 -1.23
N TYR A 10 15.81 -13.11 -0.11
CA TYR A 10 14.83 -12.03 -0.08
C TYR A 10 15.52 -10.68 0.04
N THR A 11 14.93 -9.67 -0.58
CA THR A 11 15.31 -8.26 -0.41
C THR A 11 14.07 -7.47 -0.02
N PHE A 12 14.18 -6.68 1.03
CA PHE A 12 13.10 -5.84 1.53
C PHE A 12 13.46 -4.37 1.27
N TYR A 13 12.67 -3.71 0.45
CA TYR A 13 12.76 -2.28 0.22
C TYR A 13 11.88 -1.57 1.26
N SER A 14 12.51 -0.89 2.20
CA SER A 14 11.80 -0.20 3.27
C SER A 14 11.09 1.05 2.76
N ASP A 15 10.09 1.52 3.48
CA ASP A 15 9.38 2.77 3.17
C ASP A 15 10.24 4.01 3.51
N PHE A 16 11.39 3.82 4.13
CA PHE A 16 12.41 4.87 4.35
C PHE A 16 13.50 4.89 3.27
N GLY A 17 13.35 4.07 2.23
CA GLY A 17 14.29 4.00 1.11
C GLY A 17 15.51 3.11 1.33
N SER A 18 15.67 2.48 2.49
CA SER A 18 16.77 1.55 2.75
C SER A 18 16.49 0.19 2.12
N ILE A 19 17.55 -0.54 1.79
CA ILE A 19 17.49 -1.89 1.24
C ILE A 19 17.94 -2.87 2.34
N LEU A 20 17.06 -3.80 2.72
CA LEU A 20 17.28 -4.72 3.82
C LEU A 20 17.40 -6.15 3.27
N ARG A 21 18.47 -6.85 3.63
CA ARG A 21 18.73 -8.23 3.25
C ARG A 21 18.64 -9.13 4.48
N PRO A 22 17.51 -9.79 4.70
CA PRO A 22 17.36 -10.69 5.83
C PRO A 22 18.13 -11.99 5.60
N THR A 23 18.62 -12.60 6.68
CA THR A 23 19.15 -13.98 6.59
C THR A 23 18.02 -14.96 6.28
N SER A 24 18.30 -15.96 5.43
CA SER A 24 17.31 -16.97 5.06
C SER A 24 16.75 -17.72 6.28
N ALA A 25 17.58 -17.97 7.29
CA ALA A 25 17.16 -18.61 8.53
C ALA A 25 16.12 -17.78 9.27
N SER A 26 16.34 -16.46 9.41
CA SER A 26 15.39 -15.59 10.10
C SER A 26 14.07 -15.42 9.33
N VAL A 27 14.12 -15.45 7.98
CA VAL A 27 12.89 -15.43 7.17
C VAL A 27 12.06 -16.71 7.39
N GLN A 28 12.70 -17.87 7.39
CA GLN A 28 12.00 -19.15 7.63
C GLN A 28 11.38 -19.22 9.02
N GLU A 29 12.05 -18.66 10.02
CA GLU A 29 11.55 -18.63 11.40
C GLU A 29 10.38 -17.67 11.58
N VAL A 30 10.50 -16.43 11.04
CA VAL A 30 9.60 -15.32 11.35
C VAL A 30 8.46 -15.17 10.34
N LEU A 31 8.71 -15.50 9.08
CA LEU A 31 7.75 -15.44 7.98
C LEU A 31 7.71 -16.79 7.24
N PRO A 32 7.36 -17.89 7.93
CA PRO A 32 7.37 -19.22 7.32
C PRO A 32 6.44 -19.26 6.10
N GLY A 33 6.94 -19.80 5.00
CA GLY A 33 6.16 -19.91 3.76
C GLY A 33 6.00 -18.59 3.01
N LEU A 34 6.84 -17.57 3.30
CA LEU A 34 6.84 -16.31 2.53
C LEU A 34 6.98 -16.61 1.04
N SER A 35 6.03 -16.08 0.27
CA SER A 35 6.05 -16.13 -1.19
C SER A 35 5.78 -14.73 -1.75
N THR A 36 6.71 -14.21 -2.53
CA THR A 36 6.59 -12.89 -3.15
C THR A 36 5.54 -12.84 -4.27
N SER A 37 4.99 -13.99 -4.68
CA SER A 37 3.82 -14.01 -5.56
C SER A 37 2.54 -13.57 -4.86
N SER A 38 2.43 -13.81 -3.55
CA SER A 38 1.23 -13.52 -2.75
C SER A 38 1.44 -12.41 -1.72
N VAL A 39 2.66 -12.25 -1.19
CA VAL A 39 3.00 -11.23 -0.19
C VAL A 39 3.97 -10.23 -0.80
N LYS A 40 3.48 -9.05 -1.10
CA LYS A 40 4.28 -7.96 -1.68
C LYS A 40 4.83 -7.02 -0.62
N ARG A 41 4.15 -6.89 0.50
CA ARG A 41 4.50 -5.97 1.57
C ARG A 41 4.31 -6.65 2.93
N ALA A 42 5.17 -6.30 3.88
CA ALA A 42 5.03 -6.77 5.25
C ALA A 42 5.50 -5.70 6.24
N TYR A 43 4.97 -5.76 7.43
CA TYR A 43 5.53 -5.13 8.62
C TYR A 43 6.51 -6.12 9.26
N VAL A 44 7.73 -5.67 9.52
CA VAL A 44 8.77 -6.54 10.09
C VAL A 44 9.52 -5.85 11.23
N ALA A 45 9.89 -6.63 12.24
CA ALA A 45 10.84 -6.24 13.29
C ALA A 45 12.17 -6.91 12.98
N PHE A 46 13.27 -6.17 13.15
CA PHE A 46 14.60 -6.69 12.83
C PHE A 46 15.70 -6.02 13.65
N ASP A 47 16.86 -6.67 13.71
CA ASP A 47 18.13 -6.10 14.10
C ASP A 47 19.07 -5.99 12.90
N LEU A 48 19.99 -5.05 12.97
CA LEU A 48 21.12 -5.02 12.06
C LEU A 48 22.06 -6.18 12.40
N ALA A 49 22.53 -6.90 11.37
CA ALA A 49 23.46 -8.01 11.59
C ALA A 49 24.82 -7.54 12.10
N SER A 50 25.19 -6.30 11.83
CA SER A 50 26.41 -5.65 12.37
C SER A 50 26.09 -4.92 13.68
N GLU A 51 26.71 -5.37 14.79
CA GLU A 51 26.57 -4.68 16.09
C GLU A 51 27.07 -3.23 16.04
N ALA A 52 28.04 -2.92 15.20
CA ALA A 52 28.57 -1.56 15.02
C ALA A 52 27.54 -0.58 14.41
N GLU A 53 26.52 -1.09 13.73
CA GLU A 53 25.47 -0.28 13.11
C GLU A 53 24.19 -0.21 13.97
N ASN A 54 24.10 -0.97 15.04
CA ASN A 54 22.95 -0.97 15.95
C ASN A 54 22.76 0.41 16.61
N GLY A 55 21.52 0.89 16.57
CA GLY A 55 21.14 2.20 17.10
C GLY A 55 21.38 3.37 16.15
N GLN A 56 21.88 3.15 14.93
CA GLN A 56 21.97 4.16 13.88
C GLN A 56 20.65 4.27 13.12
N ASN A 57 20.37 5.47 12.62
CA ASN A 57 19.27 5.65 11.68
C ASN A 57 19.60 5.00 10.33
N LEU A 58 18.63 4.32 9.74
CA LEU A 58 18.79 3.76 8.42
C LEU A 58 18.87 4.86 7.36
N GLU A 59 19.86 4.77 6.50
CA GLU A 59 20.06 5.70 5.39
C GLU A 59 19.33 5.22 4.14
N SER A 60 18.76 6.16 3.39
CA SER A 60 18.14 5.86 2.11
C SER A 60 19.21 5.38 1.10
N ASN A 61 18.84 4.42 0.25
CA ASN A 61 19.70 3.78 -0.76
C ASN A 61 20.91 3.00 -0.21
N LYS A 62 20.98 2.80 1.11
CA LYS A 62 22.00 1.94 1.72
C LYS A 62 21.47 0.55 1.96
N ILE A 63 22.35 -0.44 1.78
CA ILE A 63 22.04 -1.85 1.99
C ILE A 63 22.46 -2.23 3.40
N TYR A 64 21.57 -2.94 4.11
CA TYR A 64 21.81 -3.46 5.44
C TYR A 64 21.49 -4.95 5.49
N ASP A 65 22.41 -5.73 6.02
CA ASP A 65 22.12 -7.11 6.38
C ASP A 65 21.38 -7.11 7.72
N ILE A 66 20.27 -7.85 7.78
CA ILE A 66 19.37 -7.86 8.93
C ILE A 66 19.03 -9.26 9.40
N ILE A 67 18.65 -9.36 10.67
CA ILE A 67 18.07 -10.56 11.27
C ILE A 67 16.65 -10.22 11.70
N LEU A 68 15.66 -10.88 11.11
CA LEU A 68 14.27 -10.69 11.51
C LEU A 68 14.07 -11.19 12.95
N ARG A 69 13.33 -10.42 13.73
CA ARG A 69 12.95 -10.78 15.10
C ARG A 69 11.51 -11.23 15.16
N SER A 70 11.24 -12.32 15.88
CA SER A 70 9.88 -12.66 16.25
C SER A 70 9.29 -11.56 17.14
N SER A 71 8.13 -11.04 16.78
CA SER A 71 7.41 -10.01 17.53
C SER A 71 5.90 -10.23 17.41
N TYR A 72 5.21 -10.13 18.54
CA TYR A 72 3.74 -10.26 18.57
C TYR A 72 3.03 -9.16 17.76
N TYR A 73 3.63 -7.97 17.67
CA TYR A 73 3.04 -6.79 17.01
C TYR A 73 3.62 -6.50 15.62
N ALA A 74 4.58 -7.30 15.16
CA ALA A 74 5.19 -7.14 13.85
C ALA A 74 5.27 -8.49 13.13
N ASN A 75 5.83 -8.50 11.91
CA ASN A 75 5.99 -9.69 11.08
C ASN A 75 4.66 -10.22 10.54
N TYR A 76 3.88 -9.34 9.95
CA TYR A 76 2.66 -9.72 9.23
C TYR A 76 2.63 -9.14 7.81
N ALA A 77 2.01 -9.91 6.92
CA ALA A 77 1.75 -9.44 5.57
C ALA A 77 0.77 -8.26 5.59
N ILE A 78 1.10 -7.21 4.87
CA ILE A 78 0.19 -6.08 4.67
C ILE A 78 -0.74 -6.44 3.50
N PRO A 79 -2.07 -6.37 3.66
CA PRO A 79 -3.01 -6.57 2.57
C PRO A 79 -2.71 -5.61 1.41
N THR A 80 -2.57 -6.17 0.22
CA THR A 80 -2.31 -5.40 -1.00
C THR A 80 -3.46 -5.55 -1.98
N TYR A 81 -3.94 -4.43 -2.50
CA TYR A 81 -5.04 -4.37 -3.45
C TYR A 81 -4.61 -3.64 -4.72
N ARG A 82 -5.31 -3.92 -5.80
CA ARG A 82 -5.05 -3.29 -7.10
C ARG A 82 -5.68 -1.90 -7.19
N THR A 83 -5.17 -1.10 -8.11
CA THR A 83 -5.86 0.07 -8.64
C THR A 83 -6.45 -0.27 -10.00
N VAL A 84 -7.65 0.20 -10.27
CA VAL A 84 -8.40 -0.10 -11.49
C VAL A 84 -8.70 1.21 -12.21
N LYS A 85 -8.42 1.27 -13.51
CA LYS A 85 -8.89 2.36 -14.35
C LYS A 85 -10.34 2.07 -14.75
N TYR A 86 -11.25 2.97 -14.40
CA TYR A 86 -12.64 2.91 -14.84
C TYR A 86 -12.89 3.81 -16.04
N THR A 87 -13.79 3.37 -16.87
CA THR A 87 -14.45 4.18 -17.91
C THR A 87 -15.90 4.39 -17.50
N ALA A 88 -16.60 5.33 -18.12
CA ALA A 88 -18.01 5.59 -17.85
C ALA A 88 -18.92 4.35 -17.93
N ALA A 89 -18.52 3.34 -18.70
CA ALA A 89 -19.24 2.07 -18.80
C ALA A 89 -19.10 1.15 -17.57
N SER A 90 -18.21 1.46 -16.63
CA SER A 90 -17.94 0.66 -15.44
C SER A 90 -18.69 1.13 -14.18
N ASP A 91 -19.56 2.13 -14.30
CA ASP A 91 -20.25 2.79 -13.17
C ASP A 91 -21.09 1.86 -12.29
N THR A 92 -21.52 0.72 -12.82
CA THR A 92 -22.31 -0.25 -12.02
C THR A 92 -21.56 -0.83 -10.83
N LEU A 93 -20.23 -0.81 -10.83
CA LEU A 93 -19.42 -1.22 -9.69
C LEU A 93 -19.30 -0.07 -8.67
N ILE A 94 -19.17 1.17 -9.14
CA ILE A 94 -19.03 2.36 -8.30
C ILE A 94 -20.31 2.57 -7.45
N THR A 95 -21.49 2.28 -7.99
CA THR A 95 -22.77 2.41 -7.28
C THR A 95 -22.90 1.51 -6.05
N LYS A 96 -22.06 0.48 -5.92
CA LYS A 96 -22.01 -0.42 -4.76
C LYS A 96 -20.93 -0.03 -3.75
N ASN A 97 -20.29 1.12 -3.94
CA ASN A 97 -19.28 1.61 -3.02
C ASN A 97 -19.93 1.92 -1.66
N GLN A 98 -19.32 1.44 -0.60
CA GLN A 98 -19.74 1.64 0.77
C GLN A 98 -18.75 2.53 1.49
N ARG A 99 -19.21 3.17 2.54
CA ARG A 99 -18.33 3.98 3.38
C ARG A 99 -17.32 3.12 4.12
N VAL A 100 -16.12 3.65 4.29
CA VAL A 100 -15.18 3.21 5.32
C VAL A 100 -15.43 3.99 6.60
N GLN A 101 -15.06 3.42 7.74
CA GLN A 101 -15.30 4.07 9.02
C GLN A 101 -14.36 5.26 9.22
N GLU A 102 -13.10 5.07 8.90
CA GLU A 102 -12.05 6.08 9.04
C GLU A 102 -10.85 5.76 8.15
N ILE A 103 -10.18 6.80 7.68
CA ILE A 103 -8.83 6.70 7.11
C ILE A 103 -7.96 7.74 7.83
N ASN A 104 -6.80 7.31 8.33
CA ASN A 104 -5.83 8.22 8.87
C ASN A 104 -5.33 9.14 7.74
N LYS A 105 -5.23 10.44 8.03
CA LYS A 105 -4.79 11.46 7.05
C LYS A 105 -3.36 11.29 6.59
N ASP A 106 -2.53 10.59 7.39
CA ASP A 106 -1.12 10.32 7.07
C ASP A 106 -1.02 9.14 6.10
N ILE A 107 -1.26 9.41 4.82
CA ILE A 107 -0.99 8.48 3.75
C ILE A 107 0.42 8.69 3.21
N TRP A 108 1.03 7.63 2.68
CA TRP A 108 2.34 7.72 2.05
C TRP A 108 2.41 6.81 0.82
N ALA A 109 3.24 7.18 -0.15
CA ALA A 109 3.40 6.41 -1.38
C ALA A 109 4.88 6.19 -1.68
N ILE A 110 5.25 4.93 -1.90
CA ILE A 110 6.61 4.51 -2.20
C ILE A 110 6.61 3.08 -2.77
N ASN A 111 7.62 2.75 -3.56
CA ASN A 111 7.88 1.40 -4.05
C ASN A 111 6.68 0.76 -4.76
N GLY A 112 5.96 1.55 -5.57
CA GLY A 112 4.81 1.09 -6.34
C GLY A 112 3.48 1.03 -5.59
N TYR A 113 3.42 1.52 -4.35
CA TYR A 113 2.21 1.46 -3.52
C TYR A 113 1.90 2.77 -2.83
N VAL A 114 0.60 3.09 -2.73
CA VAL A 114 0.08 4.04 -1.75
C VAL A 114 -0.46 3.26 -0.55
N ASN A 115 -0.17 3.76 0.63
CA ASN A 115 -0.47 3.11 1.89
C ASN A 115 -1.35 4.00 2.76
N ALA A 116 -2.29 3.40 3.44
CA ALA A 116 -3.17 4.09 4.37
C ALA A 116 -3.52 3.18 5.56
N LEU A 117 -3.69 3.76 6.73
CA LEU A 117 -4.31 3.08 7.88
C LEU A 117 -5.83 3.25 7.74
N VAL A 118 -6.53 2.16 7.51
CA VAL A 118 -7.97 2.14 7.20
C VAL A 118 -8.73 1.38 8.26
N THR A 119 -9.83 1.95 8.72
CA THR A 119 -10.80 1.29 9.60
C THR A 119 -12.06 0.98 8.80
N ILE A 120 -12.46 -0.27 8.77
CA ILE A 120 -13.65 -0.76 8.07
C ILE A 120 -14.59 -1.48 9.02
N ASN A 121 -15.87 -1.46 8.69
CA ASN A 121 -16.86 -2.36 9.28
C ASN A 121 -17.09 -3.54 8.34
N TYR A 122 -16.95 -4.76 8.80
CA TYR A 122 -17.06 -5.96 7.98
C TYR A 122 -17.93 -7.03 8.67
N GLN A 123 -18.38 -7.99 7.89
CA GLN A 123 -19.08 -9.16 8.41
C GLN A 123 -18.08 -10.29 8.65
N GLN A 124 -18.03 -10.79 9.88
CA GLN A 124 -17.17 -11.91 10.24
C GLN A 124 -17.45 -13.12 9.34
N ASN A 125 -16.42 -13.80 8.89
CA ASN A 125 -16.49 -14.96 7.97
C ASN A 125 -17.08 -14.65 6.57
N LYS A 126 -17.17 -13.38 6.18
CA LYS A 126 -17.58 -12.97 4.83
C LYS A 126 -16.47 -12.14 4.18
N ALA A 127 -16.12 -12.51 2.97
CA ALA A 127 -15.15 -11.73 2.20
C ALA A 127 -15.73 -10.35 1.86
N PHE A 128 -14.89 -9.34 1.85
CA PHE A 128 -15.22 -8.01 1.36
C PHE A 128 -14.40 -7.71 0.09
N SER A 129 -14.83 -6.73 -0.67
CA SER A 129 -14.08 -6.21 -1.82
C SER A 129 -13.48 -4.86 -1.49
N MET A 130 -12.23 -4.65 -1.89
CA MET A 130 -11.54 -3.38 -1.74
C MET A 130 -10.56 -3.17 -2.90
N ASN A 131 -10.49 -1.97 -3.41
CA ASN A 131 -9.49 -1.51 -4.36
C ASN A 131 -9.49 0.03 -4.40
N THR A 132 -8.50 0.63 -5.03
CA THR A 132 -8.63 2.00 -5.50
C THR A 132 -9.01 2.00 -6.98
N TYR A 133 -9.58 3.11 -7.44
CA TYR A 133 -9.86 3.32 -8.85
C TYR A 133 -9.63 4.77 -9.24
N TYR A 134 -9.50 5.02 -10.53
CA TYR A 134 -9.41 6.33 -11.13
C TYR A 134 -10.04 6.34 -12.52
N THR A 135 -10.38 7.51 -13.01
CA THR A 135 -10.85 7.79 -14.37
C THR A 135 -9.88 8.75 -15.06
N GLU A 136 -10.09 9.08 -16.32
CA GLU A 136 -9.28 10.12 -17.00
C GLU A 136 -9.41 11.48 -16.32
N GLU A 137 -10.56 11.79 -15.74
CA GLU A 137 -10.81 13.07 -15.05
C GLU A 137 -10.05 13.20 -13.72
N ASP A 138 -9.63 12.06 -13.15
CA ASP A 138 -8.85 12.01 -11.92
C ASP A 138 -7.36 12.35 -12.14
N ILE A 139 -6.94 12.46 -13.40
CA ILE A 139 -5.56 12.76 -13.79
C ILE A 139 -5.46 14.25 -14.17
N ASP A 140 -4.99 15.05 -13.24
CA ASP A 140 -4.79 16.50 -13.45
C ASP A 140 -3.31 16.79 -13.74
N VAL A 141 -2.95 16.71 -15.02
CA VAL A 141 -1.58 16.96 -15.48
C VAL A 141 -1.16 18.42 -15.22
N ALA A 142 -2.09 19.38 -15.36
CA ALA A 142 -1.78 20.81 -15.17
C ALA A 142 -1.35 21.12 -13.73
N ASN A 143 -1.93 20.44 -12.75
CA ASN A 143 -1.61 20.60 -11.33
C ASN A 143 -0.73 19.48 -10.78
N ASN A 144 -0.21 18.60 -11.65
CA ASN A 144 0.59 17.44 -11.26
C ASN A 144 -0.08 16.62 -10.14
N THR A 145 -1.36 16.32 -10.32
CA THR A 145 -2.18 15.64 -9.30
C THR A 145 -2.83 14.37 -9.87
N LEU A 146 -2.79 13.30 -9.11
CA LEU A 146 -3.56 12.08 -9.34
C LEU A 146 -4.53 11.89 -8.18
N ASN A 147 -5.81 11.78 -8.48
CA ASN A 147 -6.84 11.40 -7.52
C ASN A 147 -7.07 9.88 -7.59
N LEU A 148 -6.97 9.20 -6.47
CA LEU A 148 -7.36 7.81 -6.32
C LEU A 148 -8.59 7.72 -5.43
N ASN A 149 -9.59 7.00 -5.89
CA ASN A 149 -10.88 6.85 -5.20
C ASN A 149 -10.95 5.46 -4.59
N LEU A 150 -11.17 5.36 -3.28
CA LEU A 150 -11.31 4.09 -2.60
C LEU A 150 -12.68 3.49 -2.90
N TYR A 151 -12.67 2.25 -3.37
CA TYR A 151 -13.83 1.39 -3.43
C TYR A 151 -13.79 0.39 -2.27
N TYR A 152 -14.88 0.30 -1.54
CA TYR A 152 -15.07 -0.69 -0.48
C TYR A 152 -16.49 -1.26 -0.55
N ASN A 153 -16.63 -2.57 -0.38
CA ASN A 153 -17.92 -3.23 -0.25
C ASN A 153 -17.80 -4.43 0.70
N SER A 154 -18.49 -4.35 1.83
CA SER A 154 -18.52 -5.41 2.85
C SER A 154 -19.35 -6.63 2.42
N HIS A 155 -20.08 -6.54 1.31
CA HIS A 155 -21.11 -7.51 0.90
C HIS A 155 -22.15 -7.82 1.97
N SER A 156 -22.31 -6.92 2.94
CA SER A 156 -23.30 -7.03 4.02
C SER A 156 -24.01 -5.71 4.22
N GLU A 157 -25.32 -5.78 4.47
CA GLU A 157 -26.13 -4.61 4.83
C GLU A 157 -25.87 -4.17 6.28
N ASN A 158 -25.55 -5.14 7.16
CA ASN A 158 -25.33 -4.90 8.57
C ASN A 158 -24.02 -5.57 9.04
N PRO A 159 -22.86 -4.97 8.76
CA PRO A 159 -21.60 -5.50 9.24
C PRO A 159 -21.52 -5.44 10.77
N THR A 160 -21.05 -6.52 11.39
CA THR A 160 -21.07 -6.71 12.86
C THR A 160 -19.71 -6.58 13.52
N ALA A 161 -18.63 -6.48 12.74
CA ALA A 161 -17.27 -6.37 13.24
C ALA A 161 -16.60 -5.12 12.68
N GLN A 162 -15.62 -4.60 13.41
CA GLN A 162 -14.75 -3.51 12.98
C GLN A 162 -13.29 -3.95 13.02
N GLY A 163 -12.51 -3.54 12.06
CA GLY A 163 -11.09 -3.80 12.00
C GLY A 163 -10.33 -2.60 11.45
N GLN A 164 -9.10 -2.43 11.94
CA GLN A 164 -8.17 -1.42 11.48
C GLN A 164 -6.87 -2.09 11.04
N SER A 165 -6.37 -1.69 9.88
CA SER A 165 -5.10 -2.20 9.36
C SER A 165 -4.45 -1.21 8.41
N VAL A 166 -3.12 -1.28 8.32
CA VAL A 166 -2.41 -0.68 7.19
C VAL A 166 -2.73 -1.48 5.95
N ILE A 167 -3.11 -0.79 4.89
CA ILE A 167 -3.48 -1.37 3.60
C ILE A 167 -2.65 -0.68 2.53
N SER A 168 -2.19 -1.45 1.56
CA SER A 168 -1.44 -0.95 0.41
C SER A 168 -2.25 -1.12 -0.87
N PHE A 169 -2.29 -0.09 -1.69
CA PHE A 169 -2.90 -0.13 -3.02
C PHE A 169 -1.82 0.08 -4.07
N LYS A 170 -1.79 -0.79 -5.08
CA LYS A 170 -0.80 -0.66 -6.15
C LYS A 170 -1.00 0.65 -6.91
N LEU A 171 0.07 1.40 -7.12
CA LEU A 171 0.03 2.62 -7.94
C LEU A 171 -0.15 2.27 -9.42
N PRO A 172 -0.94 3.07 -10.17
CA PRO A 172 -1.18 2.84 -11.58
C PRO A 172 0.01 3.34 -12.43
N GLU A 173 0.97 2.47 -12.70
CA GLU A 173 2.18 2.81 -13.47
C GLU A 173 1.88 3.42 -14.84
N GLU A 174 0.79 3.00 -15.47
CA GLU A 174 0.36 3.53 -16.77
C GLU A 174 0.12 5.03 -16.78
N VAL A 175 -0.24 5.62 -15.64
CA VAL A 175 -0.48 7.06 -15.52
C VAL A 175 0.77 7.88 -15.86
N ILE A 176 1.94 7.43 -15.42
CA ILE A 176 3.19 8.14 -15.67
C ILE A 176 3.67 7.97 -17.12
N HIS A 177 3.33 6.86 -17.76
CA HIS A 177 3.72 6.59 -19.15
C HIS A 177 2.87 7.39 -20.16
N PHE A 178 1.58 7.58 -19.89
CA PHE A 178 0.67 8.21 -20.82
C PHE A 178 0.51 9.72 -20.64
N ASN A 179 0.68 10.23 -19.43
CA ASN A 179 0.33 11.62 -19.11
C ASN A 179 1.54 12.56 -19.00
N GLN A 180 2.74 12.05 -19.04
CA GLN A 180 3.97 12.83 -19.11
C GLN A 180 3.98 14.02 -18.14
N PHE A 181 3.77 13.77 -16.85
CA PHE A 181 3.90 14.80 -15.84
C PHE A 181 5.23 15.53 -15.99
N SER A 182 5.19 16.86 -15.92
CA SER A 182 6.36 17.71 -16.16
C SER A 182 7.34 17.80 -14.99
N THR A 183 7.07 17.10 -13.91
CA THR A 183 7.84 17.14 -12.65
C THR A 183 8.29 15.75 -12.23
N ASP A 184 9.38 15.67 -11.44
CA ASP A 184 9.89 14.41 -10.90
C ASP A 184 8.97 13.80 -9.83
N SER A 185 7.94 14.50 -9.42
CA SER A 185 6.99 14.05 -8.40
C SER A 185 5.62 14.70 -8.60
N ILE A 186 4.58 13.95 -8.20
CA ILE A 186 3.19 14.41 -8.26
C ILE A 186 2.56 14.41 -6.87
N LYS A 187 1.46 15.12 -6.74
CA LYS A 187 0.57 15.05 -5.60
C LYS A 187 -0.41 13.89 -5.82
N LEU A 188 -0.47 12.97 -4.90
CA LEU A 188 -1.46 11.91 -4.86
C LEU A 188 -2.50 12.28 -3.80
N VAL A 189 -3.77 12.26 -4.18
CA VAL A 189 -4.92 12.51 -3.31
C VAL A 189 -5.72 11.21 -3.19
N LEU A 190 -6.02 10.79 -1.97
CA LEU A 190 -6.90 9.67 -1.71
C LEU A 190 -8.27 10.19 -1.30
N ASN A 191 -9.31 9.74 -1.98
CA ASN A 191 -10.69 10.03 -1.68
C ASN A 191 -11.42 8.77 -1.23
N ALA A 192 -12.38 8.90 -0.33
CA ALA A 192 -13.23 7.80 0.13
C ALA A 192 -14.60 8.31 0.55
N ILE A 193 -15.57 7.40 0.63
CA ILE A 193 -16.85 7.66 1.28
C ILE A 193 -16.64 7.44 2.78
N THR A 194 -16.81 8.47 3.61
CA THR A 194 -16.69 8.41 5.06
C THR A 194 -17.96 8.91 5.79
N GLY A 195 -18.82 9.66 5.08
CA GLY A 195 -20.08 10.18 5.61
C GLY A 195 -21.11 9.09 5.88
N TYR A 196 -21.99 9.31 6.87
CA TYR A 196 -23.11 8.40 7.18
C TYR A 196 -24.26 8.57 6.19
N ASP A 197 -24.58 9.82 5.86
CA ASP A 197 -25.74 10.17 5.05
C ASP A 197 -25.36 10.66 3.64
N ASP A 198 -24.06 10.69 3.35
CA ASP A 198 -23.52 11.17 2.09
C ASP A 198 -22.66 10.07 1.45
N SER A 199 -23.07 9.60 0.28
CA SER A 199 -22.33 8.63 -0.53
C SER A 199 -21.27 9.28 -1.42
N SER A 200 -21.02 10.59 -1.25
CA SER A 200 -20.01 11.29 -2.05
C SER A 200 -18.59 10.96 -1.58
N LEU A 201 -17.69 10.94 -2.54
CA LEU A 201 -16.26 10.82 -2.28
C LEU A 201 -15.74 12.15 -1.70
N THR A 202 -15.05 12.05 -0.58
CA THR A 202 -14.38 13.19 0.05
C THR A 202 -12.89 12.90 0.17
N LYS A 203 -12.07 13.95 0.07
CA LYS A 203 -10.62 13.83 0.28
C LYS A 203 -10.35 13.40 1.72
N VAL A 204 -9.64 12.30 1.88
CA VAL A 204 -9.26 11.73 3.19
C VAL A 204 -7.78 11.88 3.51
N GLY A 205 -6.92 12.03 2.50
CA GLY A 205 -5.50 12.26 2.68
C GLY A 205 -4.82 12.66 1.38
N GLU A 206 -3.59 13.15 1.49
CA GLU A 206 -2.72 13.40 0.34
C GLU A 206 -1.26 13.19 0.71
N CYS A 207 -0.44 12.85 -0.28
CA CYS A 207 1.00 12.80 -0.15
C CYS A 207 1.68 13.21 -1.45
N LYS A 208 2.97 13.54 -1.36
CA LYS A 208 3.82 13.72 -2.52
C LYS A 208 4.50 12.39 -2.83
N VAL A 209 4.49 11.99 -4.09
CA VAL A 209 5.12 10.76 -4.56
C VAL A 209 6.06 11.05 -5.72
N ALA A 210 7.28 10.55 -5.66
CA ALA A 210 8.21 10.65 -6.77
C ALA A 210 7.77 9.70 -7.90
N LEU A 211 7.91 10.12 -9.17
CA LEU A 211 7.49 9.29 -10.31
C LEU A 211 8.21 7.95 -10.35
N LYS A 212 9.48 7.91 -9.91
CA LYS A 212 10.25 6.65 -9.77
C LYS A 212 9.64 5.65 -8.79
N ASP A 213 8.82 6.12 -7.84
CA ASP A 213 8.18 5.30 -6.81
C ASP A 213 6.81 4.74 -7.25
N PHE A 214 6.39 5.00 -8.50
CA PHE A 214 5.18 4.40 -9.08
C PHE A 214 5.36 2.92 -9.42
N SER A 215 6.59 2.48 -9.65
CA SER A 215 6.92 1.10 -9.95
C SER A 215 7.47 0.38 -8.72
N GLU A 216 7.25 -0.93 -8.67
CA GLU A 216 7.97 -1.77 -7.71
C GLU A 216 9.48 -1.73 -8.03
N PRO A 217 10.35 -1.79 -7.02
CA PRO A 217 11.78 -1.87 -7.25
C PRO A 217 12.12 -3.08 -8.14
N MET A 218 12.88 -2.83 -9.20
CA MET A 218 13.44 -3.88 -10.04
C MET A 218 14.71 -4.44 -9.40
N TYR A 219 15.00 -5.72 -9.65
CA TYR A 219 16.16 -6.46 -9.17
C TYR A 219 17.48 -5.97 -9.78
#